data_e24b8efd26f14e3cbbe51acf45fe4c02
#
_entry.id   e24b8efd26f14e3cbbe51acf45fe4c02
#
_cell.length_a   1.000
_cell.length_b   1.000
_cell.length_c   1.000
_cell.angle_alpha   90.00
_cell.angle_beta   90.00
_cell.angle_gamma   90.00
#
_symmetry.space_group_name_H-M   'P 1'
#
loop_
_entity.id
_entity.type
_entity.pdbx_description
1 polymer ?
#
loop_
_entity_poly.entity_id
_entity_poly.type
_entity_poly.pdbx_seq_one_letter_code
_entity_poly.pdbx_strand_id
1 'polypeptide(L)'
;EHAIDPGPEWRSFADDETSPARTGAPLTQSRHDRGLSTDIGRSTRVKGRKRRRLSRMRTQHNRAQISSKRERNQVYAFTEIRRLVGALSLPRHVRESACSLFRSAQKADLLRGRSLEGFAAAVVYATCRVC
;
A
#
# COMPACT_ATOMS: atom_id res chain seq x y z
N GLU A 1 20.73 -33.57 1.24
CA GLU A 1 19.39 -33.97 0.81
C GLU A 1 18.56 -32.71 0.60
N HIS A 2 18.16 -32.50 -0.64
CA HIS A 2 17.34 -31.35 -0.97
C HIS A 2 15.90 -31.66 -0.63
N ALA A 3 15.31 -30.91 0.28
CA ALA A 3 13.88 -30.92 0.51
C ALA A 3 13.20 -30.27 -0.70
N ILE A 4 13.03 -31.05 -1.75
CA ILE A 4 12.21 -30.62 -2.89
C ILE A 4 10.77 -30.80 -2.45
N ASP A 5 10.02 -29.72 -2.40
CA ASP A 5 8.60 -29.77 -2.20
C ASP A 5 7.96 -30.51 -3.38
N PRO A 6 7.41 -31.75 -3.17
CA PRO A 6 6.77 -32.49 -4.26
C PRO A 6 5.41 -31.95 -4.64
N GLY A 7 4.96 -30.85 -4.03
CA GLY A 7 3.69 -30.23 -4.34
C GLY A 7 3.64 -29.67 -5.74
N PRO A 8 2.45 -29.58 -6.38
CA PRO A 8 2.30 -28.98 -7.69
C PRO A 8 2.72 -27.53 -7.64
N GLU A 9 3.60 -27.16 -8.54
CA GLU A 9 4.01 -25.78 -8.71
C GLU A 9 2.88 -25.01 -9.40
N TRP A 10 2.26 -24.08 -8.68
CA TRP A 10 1.20 -23.25 -9.22
C TRP A 10 1.81 -22.13 -10.04
N ARG A 11 1.70 -22.25 -11.34
CA ARG A 11 2.11 -21.19 -12.27
C ARG A 11 0.88 -20.55 -12.86
N SER A 12 0.83 -19.23 -12.90
CA SER A 12 -0.20 -18.52 -13.66
C SER A 12 0.27 -18.33 -15.08
N PHE A 13 -0.53 -18.81 -16.01
CA PHE A 13 -0.35 -18.59 -17.44
C PHE A 13 -1.20 -17.39 -17.88
N ALA A 14 -0.83 -16.79 -19.00
CA ALA A 14 -1.53 -15.61 -19.52
C ALA A 14 -3.03 -15.83 -19.79
N ASP A 15 -3.43 -17.08 -19.99
CA ASP A 15 -4.81 -17.47 -20.29
C ASP A 15 -5.62 -17.85 -19.03
N ASP A 16 -5.00 -17.85 -17.85
CA ASP A 16 -5.69 -18.20 -16.63
C ASP A 16 -6.46 -16.99 -16.07
N GLU A 17 -7.78 -17.06 -16.13
CA GLU A 17 -8.66 -16.06 -15.51
C GLU A 17 -8.57 -16.04 -13.97
N THR A 18 -8.10 -17.12 -13.37
CA THR A 18 -7.90 -17.25 -11.95
C THR A 18 -6.44 -17.50 -11.62
N SER A 19 -5.73 -16.44 -11.27
CA SER A 19 -4.36 -16.55 -10.78
C SER A 19 -4.37 -16.91 -9.30
N PRO A 20 -3.87 -18.08 -8.89
CA PRO A 20 -3.74 -18.39 -7.48
C PRO A 20 -2.68 -17.47 -6.85
N ALA A 21 -3.07 -16.76 -5.79
CA ALA A 21 -2.18 -15.84 -5.06
C ALA A 21 -1.15 -16.63 -4.22
N ARG A 22 -0.19 -17.27 -4.88
CA ARG A 22 0.85 -18.07 -4.23
C ARG A 22 2.07 -17.25 -3.86
N THR A 23 2.42 -16.27 -4.68
CA THR A 23 3.51 -15.33 -4.42
C THR A 23 2.94 -14.05 -3.82
N GLY A 24 3.67 -13.46 -2.87
CA GLY A 24 3.29 -12.18 -2.29
C GLY A 24 3.18 -11.08 -3.34
N ALA A 25 2.35 -10.07 -3.06
CA ALA A 25 2.24 -8.90 -3.90
C ALA A 25 3.59 -8.16 -4.01
N PRO A 26 3.87 -7.49 -5.13
CA PRO A 26 5.10 -6.70 -5.26
C PRO A 26 5.12 -5.55 -4.25
N LEU A 27 6.32 -5.16 -3.85
CA LEU A 27 6.51 -4.02 -2.96
C LEU A 27 5.95 -2.74 -3.59
N THR A 28 5.15 -2.02 -2.82
CA THR A 28 4.49 -0.79 -3.27
C THR A 28 4.88 0.38 -2.38
N GLN A 29 5.53 1.38 -2.94
CA GLN A 29 5.97 2.57 -2.18
C GLN A 29 4.80 3.45 -1.73
N SER A 30 3.66 3.38 -2.40
CA SER A 30 2.46 4.15 -2.06
C SER A 30 1.69 3.64 -0.85
N ARG A 31 2.10 2.52 -0.26
CA ARG A 31 1.54 2.00 1.00
C ARG A 31 2.50 2.26 2.16
N HIS A 32 1.96 2.60 3.33
CA HIS A 32 2.76 2.91 4.52
C HIS A 32 3.66 1.75 4.96
N ASP A 33 3.22 0.51 4.74
CA ASP A 33 3.93 -0.74 5.05
C ASP A 33 4.62 -1.36 3.83
N ARG A 34 4.63 -0.68 2.69
CA ARG A 34 5.09 -1.18 1.38
C ARG A 34 4.34 -2.42 0.90
N GLY A 35 3.17 -2.70 1.47
CA GLY A 35 2.38 -3.89 1.16
C GLY A 35 2.86 -5.17 1.85
N LEU A 36 3.76 -5.08 2.83
CA LEU A 36 4.34 -6.25 3.52
C LEU A 36 3.47 -6.79 4.66
N SER A 37 2.52 -6.00 5.15
CA SER A 37 1.64 -6.43 6.23
C SER A 37 0.69 -7.53 5.79
N THR A 38 0.40 -8.44 6.72
CA THR A 38 -0.60 -9.49 6.54
C THR A 38 -1.99 -8.88 6.36
N ASP A 39 -2.77 -9.41 5.43
CA ASP A 39 -4.15 -9.00 5.22
C ASP A 39 -5.11 -10.18 5.39
N ILE A 40 -6.34 -9.86 5.80
CA ILE A 40 -7.42 -10.85 5.93
C ILE A 40 -8.16 -10.92 4.59
N GLY A 41 -8.20 -12.12 3.99
CA GLY A 41 -8.84 -12.34 2.69
C GLY A 41 -10.29 -11.87 2.64
N ARG A 42 -10.65 -11.16 1.57
CA ARG A 42 -12.00 -10.61 1.36
C ARG A 42 -12.95 -11.57 0.65
N SER A 43 -12.40 -12.56 -0.04
CA SER A 43 -13.16 -13.45 -0.92
C SER A 43 -13.84 -14.63 -0.21
N THR A 44 -13.78 -14.69 1.11
CA THR A 44 -14.36 -15.81 1.87
C THR A 44 -15.89 -15.71 1.87
N ARG A 45 -16.55 -16.68 1.25
CA ARG A 45 -18.02 -16.81 1.31
C ARG A 45 -18.44 -17.26 2.72
N VAL A 46 -18.81 -16.30 3.55
CA VAL A 46 -19.27 -16.58 4.91
C VAL A 46 -20.61 -15.87 5.14
N LYS A 47 -21.60 -16.62 5.59
CA LYS A 47 -22.96 -16.10 5.84
C LYS A 47 -23.20 -15.77 7.32
N GLY A 48 -24.00 -14.73 7.61
CA GLY A 48 -24.56 -14.46 8.93
C GLY A 48 -23.59 -13.91 9.97
N ARG A 49 -23.60 -14.48 11.18
CA ARG A 49 -22.78 -14.05 12.32
C ARG A 49 -21.28 -14.07 12.03
N LYS A 50 -20.81 -15.07 11.27
CA LYS A 50 -19.40 -15.19 10.90
C LYS A 50 -18.94 -14.02 10.01
N ARG A 51 -19.80 -13.53 9.12
CA ARG A 51 -19.50 -12.38 8.27
C ARG A 51 -19.28 -11.10 9.09
N ARG A 52 -20.13 -10.84 10.10
CA ARG A 52 -19.99 -9.70 11.00
C ARG A 52 -18.70 -9.80 11.82
N ARG A 53 -18.39 -11.01 12.30
CA ARG A 53 -17.15 -11.26 13.06
C ARG A 53 -15.91 -11.02 12.23
N LEU A 54 -15.88 -11.51 10.98
CA LEU A 54 -14.78 -11.25 10.04
C LEU A 54 -14.65 -9.77 9.70
N SER A 55 -15.77 -9.07 9.50
CA SER A 55 -15.74 -7.61 9.25
C SER A 55 -15.12 -6.85 10.43
N ARG A 56 -15.49 -7.19 11.67
CA ARG A 56 -14.90 -6.60 12.87
C ARG A 56 -13.40 -6.90 12.99
N MET A 57 -13.00 -8.15 12.73
CA MET A 57 -11.59 -8.56 12.74
C MET A 57 -10.77 -7.77 11.72
N ARG A 58 -11.27 -7.59 10.49
CA ARG A 58 -10.61 -6.78 9.47
C ARG A 58 -10.45 -5.33 9.91
N THR A 59 -11.50 -4.75 10.49
CA THR A 59 -11.44 -3.37 11.00
C THR A 59 -10.41 -3.23 12.11
N GLN A 60 -10.38 -4.15 13.07
CA GLN A 60 -9.39 -4.15 14.14
C GLN A 60 -7.97 -4.38 13.63
N HIS A 61 -7.81 -5.31 12.67
CA HIS A 61 -6.52 -5.58 12.04
C HIS A 61 -5.98 -4.35 11.31
N ASN A 62 -6.82 -3.68 10.51
CA ASN A 62 -6.43 -2.46 9.81
C ASN A 62 -6.03 -1.33 10.79
N ARG A 63 -6.76 -1.19 11.89
CA ARG A 63 -6.41 -0.22 12.94
C ARG A 63 -5.09 -0.55 13.64
N ALA A 64 -4.84 -1.84 13.90
CA ALA A 64 -3.61 -2.29 14.53
C ALA A 64 -2.37 -2.09 13.64
N GLN A 65 -2.53 -2.13 12.32
CA GLN A 65 -1.43 -1.86 11.37
C GLN A 65 -0.93 -0.42 11.44
N ILE A 66 -1.77 0.52 11.88
CA ILE A 66 -1.43 1.95 11.96
C ILE A 66 -1.31 2.34 13.44
N SER A 67 -0.15 2.08 14.03
CA SER A 67 0.05 2.26 15.48
C SER A 67 0.65 3.61 15.86
N SER A 68 1.46 4.24 15.00
CA SER A 68 2.16 5.47 15.32
C SER A 68 1.56 6.69 14.61
N LYS A 69 1.78 7.89 15.18
CA LYS A 69 1.41 9.15 14.55
C LYS A 69 2.11 9.34 13.20
N ARG A 70 3.36 8.91 13.12
CA ARG A 70 4.17 8.97 11.90
C ARG A 70 3.56 8.14 10.77
N GLU A 71 3.11 6.92 11.07
CA GLU A 71 2.43 6.05 10.10
C GLU A 71 1.09 6.64 9.65
N ARG A 72 0.32 7.22 10.58
CA ARG A 72 -0.93 7.91 10.25
C ARG A 72 -0.70 9.08 9.30
N ASN A 73 0.34 9.86 9.54
CA ASN A 73 0.74 10.96 8.66
C ASN A 73 1.15 10.45 7.28
N GLN A 74 1.86 9.34 7.19
CA GLN A 74 2.20 8.70 5.91
C GLN A 74 0.96 8.26 5.15
N VAL A 75 0.03 7.59 5.80
CA VAL A 75 -1.23 7.13 5.17
C VAL A 75 -2.02 8.31 4.61
N TYR A 76 -2.16 9.37 5.39
CA TYR A 76 -2.83 10.60 4.97
C TYR A 76 -2.14 11.24 3.77
N ALA A 77 -0.85 11.43 3.84
CA ALA A 77 -0.05 12.03 2.77
C ALA A 77 -0.07 11.19 1.50
N PHE A 78 0.01 9.88 1.60
CA PHE A 78 -0.05 8.98 0.45
C PHE A 78 -1.44 8.99 -0.21
N THR A 79 -2.49 9.14 0.57
CA THR A 79 -3.85 9.34 0.05
C THR A 79 -3.95 10.64 -0.74
N GLU A 80 -3.39 11.73 -0.22
CA GLU A 80 -3.34 13.02 -0.93
C GLU A 80 -2.49 12.95 -2.20
N ILE A 81 -1.34 12.29 -2.15
CA ILE A 81 -0.49 12.08 -3.34
C ILE A 81 -1.26 11.31 -4.42
N ARG A 82 -1.96 10.24 -4.05
CA ARG A 82 -2.78 9.48 -5.01
C ARG A 82 -3.90 10.32 -5.59
N ARG A 83 -4.55 11.14 -4.78
CA ARG A 83 -5.60 12.05 -5.24
C ARG A 83 -5.06 13.06 -6.24
N LEU A 84 -3.93 13.68 -5.95
CA LEU A 84 -3.29 14.66 -6.84
C LEU A 84 -2.83 14.02 -8.15
N VAL A 85 -2.19 12.87 -8.08
CA VAL A 85 -1.73 12.12 -9.25
C VAL A 85 -2.92 11.72 -10.14
N GLY A 86 -4.01 11.26 -9.54
CA GLY A 86 -5.25 10.96 -10.27
C GLY A 86 -5.89 12.17 -10.90
N ALA A 87 -5.99 13.29 -10.17
CA ALA A 87 -6.57 14.55 -10.68
C ALA A 87 -5.77 15.16 -11.85
N LEU A 88 -4.45 15.01 -11.81
CA LEU A 88 -3.54 15.50 -12.85
C LEU A 88 -3.27 14.46 -13.94
N SER A 89 -3.87 13.29 -13.86
CA SER A 89 -3.68 12.16 -14.80
C SER A 89 -2.21 11.81 -15.00
N LEU A 90 -1.44 11.80 -13.92
CA LEU A 90 -0.02 11.45 -13.94
C LEU A 90 0.19 9.93 -13.92
N PRO A 91 1.29 9.43 -14.51
CA PRO A 91 1.57 8.00 -14.54
C PRO A 91 1.90 7.43 -13.15
N ARG A 92 1.77 6.10 -13.03
CA ARG A 92 2.00 5.37 -11.77
C ARG A 92 3.41 5.57 -11.22
N HIS A 93 4.42 5.63 -12.08
CA HIS A 93 5.81 5.81 -11.62
C HIS A 93 6.01 7.14 -10.89
N VAL A 94 5.29 8.20 -11.30
CA VAL A 94 5.31 9.49 -10.60
C VAL A 94 4.73 9.34 -9.18
N ARG A 95 3.63 8.61 -9.04
CA ARG A 95 3.03 8.32 -7.73
C ARG A 95 4.01 7.58 -6.81
N GLU A 96 4.62 6.52 -7.31
CA GLU A 96 5.56 5.72 -6.51
C GLU A 96 6.81 6.53 -6.13
N SER A 97 7.35 7.31 -7.06
CA SER A 97 8.48 8.21 -6.81
C SER A 97 8.16 9.30 -5.80
N ALA A 98 6.96 9.89 -5.88
CA ALA A 98 6.49 10.89 -4.93
C ALA A 98 6.34 10.30 -3.52
N CYS A 99 5.80 9.10 -3.38
CA CYS A 99 5.68 8.42 -2.09
C CYS A 99 7.05 8.08 -1.51
N SER A 100 8.00 7.66 -2.33
CA SER A 100 9.37 7.40 -1.91
C SER A 100 10.07 8.68 -1.43
N LEU A 101 9.90 9.78 -2.16
CA LEU A 101 10.43 11.09 -1.77
C LEU A 101 9.82 11.58 -0.45
N PHE A 102 8.50 11.38 -0.26
CA PHE A 102 7.84 11.72 1.00
C PHE A 102 8.42 10.94 2.18
N ARG A 103 8.67 9.65 2.03
CA ARG A 103 9.31 8.83 3.08
C ARG A 103 10.69 9.35 3.44
N SER A 104 11.49 9.71 2.45
CA SER A 104 12.83 10.28 2.65
C SER A 104 12.75 11.62 3.38
N ALA A 105 11.82 12.48 3.02
CA ALA A 105 11.61 13.77 3.65
C ALA A 105 11.14 13.61 5.10
N GLN A 106 10.27 12.66 5.38
CA GLN A 106 9.80 12.36 6.73
C GLN A 106 10.94 11.83 7.61
N LYS A 107 11.78 10.97 7.05
CA LYS A 107 12.98 10.45 7.73
C LYS A 107 13.97 11.57 8.07
N ALA A 108 14.08 12.56 7.19
CA ALA A 108 14.93 13.74 7.41
C ALA A 108 14.26 14.83 8.26
N ASP A 109 13.07 14.59 8.80
CA ASP A 109 12.31 15.50 9.66
C ASP A 109 11.98 16.86 9.03
N LEU A 110 11.76 16.87 7.71
CA LEU A 110 11.42 18.10 6.96
C LEU A 110 9.95 18.53 7.10
N LEU A 111 9.11 17.67 7.67
CA LEU A 111 7.67 17.91 7.81
C LEU A 111 7.31 18.82 8.96
N ARG A 112 8.24 19.09 9.87
CA ARG A 112 8.01 19.85 11.10
C ARG A 112 7.56 21.27 10.79
N GLY A 113 6.41 21.67 11.38
CA GLY A 113 5.86 23.01 11.18
C GLY A 113 5.20 23.25 9.81
N ARG A 114 4.99 22.20 9.00
CA ARG A 114 4.37 22.27 7.69
C ARG A 114 3.08 21.46 7.63
N SER A 115 2.13 21.90 6.78
CA SER A 115 0.93 21.10 6.55
C SER A 115 1.23 19.86 5.70
N LEU A 116 0.59 18.74 6.04
CA LEU A 116 0.76 17.49 5.28
C LEU A 116 0.27 17.63 3.84
N GLU A 117 -0.85 18.33 3.64
CA GLU A 117 -1.42 18.57 2.30
C GLU A 117 -0.49 19.40 1.43
N GLY A 118 0.03 20.51 1.95
CA GLY A 118 0.98 21.37 1.25
C GLY A 118 2.28 20.64 0.94
N PHE A 119 2.75 19.80 1.86
CA PHE A 119 3.95 19.02 1.66
C PHE A 119 3.76 17.91 0.62
N ALA A 120 2.62 17.24 0.62
CA ALA A 120 2.25 16.26 -0.40
C ALA A 120 2.22 16.89 -1.80
N ALA A 121 1.62 18.07 -1.93
CA ALA A 121 1.62 18.82 -3.19
C ALA A 121 3.04 19.21 -3.65
N ALA A 122 3.88 19.64 -2.73
CA ALA A 122 5.28 20.00 -3.03
C ALA A 122 6.09 18.78 -3.49
N VAL A 123 5.87 17.62 -2.88
CA VAL A 123 6.52 16.36 -3.24
C VAL A 123 6.10 15.91 -4.65
N VAL A 124 4.82 15.98 -4.98
CA VAL A 124 4.32 15.67 -6.33
C VAL A 124 4.92 16.63 -7.35
N TYR A 125 4.94 17.92 -7.07
CA TYR A 125 5.56 18.91 -7.94
C TYR A 125 7.03 18.64 -8.18
N ALA A 126 7.81 18.40 -7.11
CA ALA A 126 9.24 18.09 -7.22
C ALA A 126 9.48 16.83 -8.05
N THR A 127 8.67 15.80 -7.87
CA THR A 127 8.75 14.56 -8.65
C THR A 127 8.48 14.80 -10.13
N CYS A 128 7.49 15.60 -10.46
CA CYS A 128 7.18 15.98 -11.86
C CYS A 128 8.33 16.77 -12.52
N ARG A 129 9.07 17.54 -11.75
CA ARG A 129 10.23 18.30 -12.25
C ARG A 129 11.44 17.41 -12.56
N VAL A 130 11.59 16.31 -11.83
CA VAL A 130 12.73 15.39 -11.95
C VAL A 130 12.47 14.26 -12.94
N CYS A 131 11.22 13.83 -13.01
CA CYS A 131 10.83 12.73 -13.93
C CYS A 131 10.53 13.20 -15.34
#